data_f597a56cb040e7fd26cf797d38a81d8d
#
_entry.id   f597a56cb040e7fd26cf797d38a81d8d
#
_cell.length_a   1.000
_cell.length_b   1.000
_cell.length_c   1.000
_cell.angle_alpha   90.00
_cell.angle_beta   90.00
_cell.angle_gamma   90.00
#
_symmetry.space_group_name_H-M   'P 1'
#
loop_
_entity.id
_entity.type
_entity.pdbx_description
1 polymer ?
#
loop_
_entity_poly.entity_id
_entity_poly.type
_entity_poly.pdbx_seq_one_letter_code
_entity_poly.pdbx_strand_id
1 'polypeptide(L)'
;MICKIVYTISISPCCKDQQDHDQCNDQLFARFHFLPGSQVNGFNCSNKTADETEKLLAKEVQAYVLTVDTRNNGKESITAKEAGLVYKPDGGAKKLIKKQDRYKWFLAFNQKKKYTLATDTAYEDQNKLTEAVKNLKCMQKDNMEKPADACIKDNGETYEIQPEKEGTTLDTKKVQNVIRAAVSAGDKTVSLEKKNCYKKPSIYKDDEALKKDCDQMNKLTSCVITYDFSDRSEQLDRNTIKDWLVRDANGDYIVNKDQVAAYVNSLGYKYDTFGCTRTFTTYDGRQKTIKGGDYGWAIDQTAETEWLYNAILAGTTGVSTRSCPSL
;
A
#
# COMPACT_ATOMS: atom_id res chain seq x y z
N MET A 1 -17.26 40.64 -50.99
CA MET A 1 -17.79 40.08 -52.25
C MET A 1 -18.01 38.58 -51.99
N ILE A 2 -19.23 38.19 -51.61
CA ILE A 2 -19.59 36.81 -51.22
C ILE A 2 -19.96 36.06 -52.49
N CYS A 3 -19.10 35.13 -52.90
CA CYS A 3 -19.35 34.25 -54.04
C CYS A 3 -20.33 33.15 -53.59
N LYS A 4 -21.63 33.32 -53.92
CA LYS A 4 -22.61 32.24 -53.83
C LYS A 4 -22.36 31.28 -55.00
N ILE A 5 -21.74 30.13 -54.69
CA ILE A 5 -21.69 29.03 -55.66
C ILE A 5 -23.08 28.39 -55.65
N VAL A 6 -23.89 28.73 -56.66
CA VAL A 6 -25.15 28.06 -56.98
C VAL A 6 -24.79 26.79 -57.75
N TYR A 7 -24.86 25.63 -57.12
CA TYR A 7 -24.82 24.36 -57.86
C TYR A 7 -26.14 24.16 -58.58
N THR A 8 -26.13 24.34 -59.88
CA THR A 8 -27.25 23.91 -60.74
C THR A 8 -27.19 22.39 -60.84
N ILE A 9 -28.04 21.70 -60.07
CA ILE A 9 -28.17 20.25 -60.15
C ILE A 9 -28.97 19.99 -61.48
N SER A 10 -28.28 19.37 -62.42
CA SER A 10 -28.94 18.83 -63.62
C SER A 10 -29.77 17.61 -63.20
N ILE A 11 -31.05 17.76 -63.09
CA ILE A 11 -31.99 16.70 -62.70
C ILE A 11 -32.19 15.82 -63.97
N SER A 12 -31.84 14.55 -63.88
CA SER A 12 -32.13 13.53 -64.87
C SER A 12 -33.65 13.33 -64.99
N PRO A 13 -34.22 13.21 -66.23
CA PRO A 13 -35.70 13.29 -66.48
C PRO A 13 -36.43 11.96 -66.16
N CYS A 14 -36.22 11.36 -65.03
CA CYS A 14 -36.79 10.05 -64.68
C CYS A 14 -37.75 10.04 -63.46
N CYS A 15 -38.11 11.21 -62.88
CA CYS A 15 -39.04 11.24 -61.75
C CYS A 15 -40.37 11.78 -62.23
N LYS A 16 -41.40 10.94 -62.37
CA LYS A 16 -42.75 11.31 -62.89
C LYS A 16 -43.75 11.60 -61.78
N ASP A 17 -43.48 11.33 -60.50
CA ASP A 17 -44.40 11.57 -59.40
C ASP A 17 -43.76 12.24 -58.22
N GLN A 18 -44.50 12.97 -57.37
CA GLN A 18 -44.06 13.70 -56.18
C GLN A 18 -43.45 12.77 -55.14
N GLN A 19 -43.92 11.52 -55.03
CA GLN A 19 -43.37 10.48 -54.14
C GLN A 19 -42.00 10.01 -54.59
N ASP A 20 -41.73 9.95 -55.92
CA ASP A 20 -40.37 9.62 -56.42
C ASP A 20 -39.36 10.74 -56.18
N HIS A 21 -39.85 11.99 -56.14
CA HIS A 21 -38.99 13.16 -55.84
C HIS A 21 -38.51 13.17 -54.39
N ASP A 22 -39.39 12.83 -53.44
CA ASP A 22 -39.07 12.76 -52.03
C ASP A 22 -38.13 11.59 -51.76
N GLN A 23 -38.37 10.41 -52.34
CA GLN A 23 -37.45 9.27 -52.24
C GLN A 23 -36.07 9.55 -52.85
N CYS A 24 -36.00 10.27 -53.95
CA CYS A 24 -34.73 10.64 -54.57
C CYS A 24 -33.95 11.65 -53.76
N ASN A 25 -34.63 12.60 -53.10
CA ASN A 25 -34.03 13.56 -52.19
C ASN A 25 -33.49 12.86 -50.92
N ASP A 26 -34.26 11.92 -50.36
CA ASP A 26 -33.85 11.17 -49.15
C ASP A 26 -32.67 10.22 -49.43
N GLN A 27 -32.63 9.59 -50.62
CA GLN A 27 -31.47 8.79 -51.05
C GLN A 27 -30.23 9.66 -51.28
N LEU A 28 -30.41 10.87 -51.81
CA LEU A 28 -29.34 11.84 -52.00
C LEU A 28 -28.82 12.34 -50.65
N PHE A 29 -29.74 12.61 -49.71
CA PHE A 29 -29.39 12.98 -48.34
C PHE A 29 -28.58 11.87 -47.64
N ALA A 30 -29.07 10.62 -47.69
CA ALA A 30 -28.41 9.45 -47.13
C ALA A 30 -27.02 9.16 -47.72
N ARG A 31 -26.69 9.76 -48.87
CA ARG A 31 -25.34 9.67 -49.49
C ARG A 31 -24.28 10.43 -48.72
N PHE A 32 -24.65 11.49 -48.05
CA PHE A 32 -23.73 12.42 -47.38
C PHE A 32 -23.91 12.49 -45.86
N HIS A 33 -24.98 11.90 -45.34
CA HIS A 33 -25.35 11.94 -43.93
C HIS A 33 -25.46 10.55 -43.33
N PHE A 34 -25.22 10.47 -42.05
CA PHE A 34 -25.56 9.27 -41.28
C PHE A 34 -27.07 9.10 -41.20
N LEU A 35 -27.54 7.88 -41.33
CA LEU A 35 -28.96 7.54 -41.20
C LEU A 35 -29.51 7.87 -39.81
N PRO A 36 -30.82 8.14 -39.66
CA PRO A 36 -31.47 8.32 -38.39
C PRO A 36 -31.15 7.16 -37.42
N GLY A 37 -30.96 7.43 -36.15
CA GLY A 37 -30.59 6.43 -35.13
C GLY A 37 -29.13 5.97 -35.15
N SER A 38 -28.28 6.52 -36.04
CA SER A 38 -26.87 6.19 -36.11
C SER A 38 -26.10 6.74 -34.93
N GLN A 39 -25.25 5.91 -34.34
CA GLN A 39 -24.29 6.27 -33.28
C GLN A 39 -22.87 5.88 -33.71
N VAL A 40 -21.93 6.78 -33.52
CA VAL A 40 -20.50 6.53 -33.72
C VAL A 40 -19.80 6.65 -32.38
N ASN A 41 -19.11 5.61 -31.93
CA ASN A 41 -18.46 5.53 -30.61
C ASN A 41 -19.41 5.92 -29.45
N GLY A 42 -20.71 5.62 -29.57
CA GLY A 42 -21.73 5.94 -28.57
C GLY A 42 -22.35 7.33 -28.72
N PHE A 43 -21.82 8.20 -29.57
CA PHE A 43 -22.35 9.54 -29.81
C PHE A 43 -23.42 9.55 -30.92
N ASN A 44 -24.50 10.30 -30.71
CA ASN A 44 -25.55 10.41 -31.67
C ASN A 44 -25.09 11.21 -32.91
N CYS A 45 -25.01 10.53 -34.03
CA CYS A 45 -24.62 11.09 -35.32
C CYS A 45 -25.76 11.11 -36.32
N SER A 46 -27.01 10.89 -35.87
CA SER A 46 -28.21 10.92 -36.75
C SER A 46 -28.25 12.19 -37.59
N ASN A 47 -28.42 12.03 -38.88
CA ASN A 47 -28.52 13.12 -39.85
C ASN A 47 -27.30 14.04 -39.93
N LYS A 48 -26.16 13.66 -39.36
CA LYS A 48 -24.91 14.43 -39.44
C LYS A 48 -24.10 14.03 -40.66
N THR A 49 -23.42 14.99 -41.24
CA THR A 49 -22.37 14.74 -42.24
C THR A 49 -21.13 14.12 -41.63
N ALA A 50 -20.23 13.64 -42.44
CA ALA A 50 -18.93 13.15 -41.96
C ALA A 50 -18.17 14.26 -41.23
N ASP A 51 -18.13 15.47 -41.78
CA ASP A 51 -17.38 16.58 -41.19
C ASP A 51 -18.00 17.06 -39.85
N GLU A 52 -19.35 17.04 -39.73
CA GLU A 52 -20.01 17.33 -38.45
C GLU A 52 -19.75 16.25 -37.41
N THR A 53 -19.72 14.99 -37.86
CA THR A 53 -19.38 13.87 -36.97
C THR A 53 -17.93 13.94 -36.49
N GLU A 54 -17.00 14.25 -37.40
CA GLU A 54 -15.56 14.43 -37.00
C GLU A 54 -15.39 15.63 -36.07
N LYS A 55 -16.11 16.74 -36.26
CA LYS A 55 -16.12 17.88 -35.32
C LYS A 55 -16.72 17.49 -33.97
N LEU A 56 -17.75 16.68 -33.92
CA LEU A 56 -18.32 16.17 -32.68
C LEU A 56 -17.29 15.32 -31.92
N LEU A 57 -16.64 14.37 -32.63
CA LEU A 57 -15.60 13.53 -32.04
C LEU A 57 -14.40 14.35 -31.55
N ALA A 58 -13.98 15.36 -32.30
CA ALA A 58 -12.91 16.26 -31.89
C ALA A 58 -13.27 17.02 -30.60
N LYS A 59 -14.52 17.50 -30.49
CA LYS A 59 -15.01 18.16 -29.28
C LYS A 59 -15.02 17.21 -28.06
N GLU A 60 -15.45 15.97 -28.28
CA GLU A 60 -15.48 14.96 -27.21
C GLU A 60 -14.05 14.58 -26.74
N VAL A 61 -13.08 14.45 -27.67
CA VAL A 61 -11.68 14.25 -27.32
C VAL A 61 -11.14 15.43 -26.50
N GLN A 62 -11.47 16.66 -26.87
CA GLN A 62 -11.06 17.84 -26.11
C GLN A 62 -11.72 17.94 -24.73
N ALA A 63 -12.94 17.41 -24.58
CA ALA A 63 -13.66 17.37 -23.32
C ALA A 63 -13.26 16.17 -22.42
N TYR A 64 -12.37 15.30 -22.90
CA TYR A 64 -11.93 14.15 -22.14
C TYR A 64 -11.20 14.56 -20.87
N VAL A 65 -11.57 13.93 -19.77
CA VAL A 65 -10.93 14.07 -18.46
C VAL A 65 -10.78 12.66 -17.86
N LEU A 66 -9.56 12.31 -17.51
CA LEU A 66 -9.28 11.11 -16.72
C LEU A 66 -9.26 11.48 -15.23
N THR A 67 -10.13 10.88 -14.45
CA THR A 67 -10.08 10.95 -12.99
C THR A 67 -9.15 9.87 -12.45
N VAL A 68 -8.16 10.27 -11.65
CA VAL A 68 -7.20 9.39 -11.00
C VAL A 68 -7.58 9.28 -9.53
N ASP A 69 -8.08 8.11 -9.14
CA ASP A 69 -8.39 7.81 -7.74
C ASP A 69 -7.11 7.38 -7.01
N THR A 70 -6.78 8.10 -5.95
CA THR A 70 -5.62 7.85 -5.10
C THR A 70 -6.05 7.26 -3.75
N ARG A 71 -5.08 6.78 -2.97
CA ARG A 71 -5.30 6.29 -1.60
C ARG A 71 -5.95 7.39 -0.74
N ASN A 72 -6.64 7.01 0.33
CA ASN A 72 -7.36 7.91 1.24
C ASN A 72 -8.49 8.73 0.58
N ASN A 73 -9.16 8.14 -0.43
CA ASN A 73 -10.25 8.77 -1.19
C ASN A 73 -9.85 10.07 -1.93
N GLY A 74 -8.55 10.26 -2.15
CA GLY A 74 -8.07 11.37 -2.96
C GLY A 74 -8.46 11.21 -4.43
N LYS A 75 -8.73 12.33 -5.10
CA LYS A 75 -9.03 12.38 -6.52
C LYS A 75 -8.25 13.49 -7.19
N GLU A 76 -7.64 13.14 -8.31
CA GLU A 76 -6.98 14.10 -9.17
C GLU A 76 -7.46 13.90 -10.61
N SER A 77 -7.20 14.82 -11.49
CA SER A 77 -7.67 14.74 -12.87
C SER A 77 -6.57 15.14 -13.85
N ILE A 78 -6.61 14.52 -15.02
CA ILE A 78 -5.79 14.88 -16.17
C ILE A 78 -6.74 15.17 -17.32
N THR A 79 -6.71 16.39 -17.84
CA THR A 79 -7.49 16.82 -19.00
C THR A 79 -6.84 16.38 -20.31
N ALA A 80 -7.62 16.33 -21.38
CA ALA A 80 -7.11 16.06 -22.72
C ALA A 80 -5.95 17.00 -23.12
N LYS A 81 -6.07 18.28 -22.78
CA LYS A 81 -5.04 19.29 -23.04
C LYS A 81 -3.74 19.00 -22.32
N GLU A 82 -3.80 18.63 -21.04
CA GLU A 82 -2.65 18.26 -20.24
C GLU A 82 -2.02 16.96 -20.72
N ALA A 83 -2.84 16.01 -21.15
CA ALA A 83 -2.39 14.76 -21.76
C ALA A 83 -1.83 14.94 -23.17
N GLY A 84 -2.01 16.11 -23.80
CA GLY A 84 -1.61 16.37 -25.20
C GLY A 84 -2.43 15.58 -26.20
N LEU A 85 -3.69 15.25 -25.88
CA LEU A 85 -4.60 14.51 -26.78
C LEU A 85 -5.18 15.43 -27.84
N VAL A 86 -5.08 15.01 -29.10
CA VAL A 86 -5.71 15.67 -30.25
C VAL A 86 -6.44 14.64 -31.10
N TYR A 87 -7.58 15.04 -31.64
CA TYR A 87 -8.30 14.23 -32.62
C TYR A 87 -7.66 14.44 -34.01
N LYS A 88 -7.28 13.34 -34.66
CA LYS A 88 -6.79 13.38 -36.06
C LYS A 88 -7.84 12.69 -36.95
N PRO A 89 -8.57 13.45 -37.82
CA PRO A 89 -9.51 12.85 -38.73
C PRO A 89 -8.81 11.99 -39.78
N ASP A 90 -9.18 10.71 -39.86
CA ASP A 90 -8.66 9.74 -40.84
C ASP A 90 -9.62 9.52 -42.03
N GLY A 91 -10.70 10.26 -42.07
CA GLY A 91 -11.80 10.07 -43.05
C GLY A 91 -12.64 8.82 -42.76
N GLY A 92 -12.54 8.23 -41.59
CA GLY A 92 -13.31 7.06 -41.16
C GLY A 92 -14.80 7.30 -41.18
N ALA A 93 -15.25 8.50 -40.77
CA ALA A 93 -16.65 8.89 -40.85
C ALA A 93 -17.20 8.85 -42.30
N LYS A 94 -16.41 9.31 -43.28
CA LYS A 94 -16.78 9.21 -44.73
C LYS A 94 -16.86 7.75 -45.19
N LYS A 95 -15.93 6.89 -44.71
CA LYS A 95 -15.96 5.46 -45.04
C LYS A 95 -17.19 4.77 -44.46
N LEU A 96 -17.62 5.13 -43.24
CA LEU A 96 -18.81 4.60 -42.60
C LEU A 96 -20.10 5.02 -43.36
N ILE A 97 -20.24 6.28 -43.74
CA ILE A 97 -21.38 6.78 -44.55
C ILE A 97 -21.45 6.00 -45.87
N LYS A 98 -20.33 5.74 -46.55
CA LYS A 98 -20.30 4.96 -47.79
C LYS A 98 -20.74 3.51 -47.60
N LYS A 99 -20.53 2.93 -46.43
CA LYS A 99 -20.90 1.54 -46.08
C LYS A 99 -22.38 1.39 -45.67
N GLN A 100 -23.10 2.49 -45.46
CA GLN A 100 -24.51 2.45 -45.07
C GLN A 100 -25.35 1.92 -46.23
N ASP A 101 -26.35 1.08 -45.90
CA ASP A 101 -27.36 0.65 -46.86
C ASP A 101 -28.42 1.77 -47.05
N ARG A 102 -28.23 2.54 -48.10
CA ARG A 102 -29.05 3.71 -48.41
C ARG A 102 -30.49 3.38 -48.72
N TYR A 103 -30.75 2.16 -49.21
CA TYR A 103 -32.09 1.72 -49.56
C TYR A 103 -32.95 1.36 -48.35
N LYS A 104 -32.34 1.21 -47.19
CA LYS A 104 -33.01 0.91 -45.91
C LYS A 104 -33.17 2.13 -44.99
N TRP A 105 -33.08 3.35 -45.54
CA TRP A 105 -33.20 4.56 -44.74
C TRP A 105 -34.53 4.64 -43.98
N PHE A 106 -35.63 4.19 -44.56
CA PHE A 106 -36.96 4.16 -43.95
C PHE A 106 -37.08 3.18 -42.76
N LEU A 107 -36.25 2.15 -42.72
CA LEU A 107 -36.19 1.21 -41.60
C LEU A 107 -35.30 1.74 -40.46
N ALA A 108 -34.49 2.77 -40.71
CA ALA A 108 -33.54 3.29 -39.76
C ALA A 108 -34.18 4.07 -38.60
N PHE A 109 -35.41 4.55 -38.76
CA PHE A 109 -36.17 5.24 -37.71
C PHE A 109 -36.41 4.34 -36.47
N ASN A 110 -36.48 3.02 -36.64
CA ASN A 110 -36.70 2.05 -35.58
C ASN A 110 -35.44 1.25 -35.17
N GLN A 111 -34.29 1.48 -35.81
CA GLN A 111 -33.06 0.73 -35.57
C GLN A 111 -31.93 1.65 -35.14
N LYS A 112 -31.42 1.43 -33.92
CA LYS A 112 -30.18 2.09 -33.46
C LYS A 112 -28.97 1.38 -34.07
N LYS A 113 -28.39 1.96 -35.11
CA LYS A 113 -27.15 1.44 -35.72
C LYS A 113 -25.94 2.00 -34.98
N LYS A 114 -25.15 1.10 -34.36
CA LYS A 114 -23.90 1.44 -33.68
C LYS A 114 -22.72 1.20 -34.62
N TYR A 115 -21.91 2.19 -34.79
CA TYR A 115 -20.64 2.11 -35.51
C TYR A 115 -19.50 2.35 -34.51
N THR A 116 -18.41 1.61 -34.69
CA THR A 116 -17.17 1.87 -33.99
C THR A 116 -16.17 2.44 -34.99
N LEU A 117 -15.70 3.62 -34.73
CA LEU A 117 -14.53 4.19 -35.38
C LEU A 117 -13.36 3.94 -34.48
N ALA A 118 -12.26 3.44 -35.04
CA ALA A 118 -10.98 3.53 -34.34
C ALA A 118 -10.77 5.04 -34.14
N THR A 119 -10.83 5.49 -32.91
CA THR A 119 -10.56 6.88 -32.57
C THR A 119 -9.07 7.08 -32.78
N ASP A 120 -8.71 7.73 -33.87
CA ASP A 120 -7.34 8.21 -34.09
C ASP A 120 -7.08 9.41 -33.17
N THR A 121 -7.12 9.13 -31.85
CA THR A 121 -6.56 10.01 -30.86
C THR A 121 -5.06 9.89 -30.95
N ALA A 122 -4.42 10.90 -31.46
CA ALA A 122 -2.97 10.98 -31.44
C ALA A 122 -2.56 11.89 -30.30
N TYR A 123 -1.39 11.59 -29.75
CA TYR A 123 -0.71 12.56 -28.88
C TYR A 123 -0.08 13.63 -29.79
N GLU A 124 -0.34 14.90 -29.52
CA GLU A 124 0.39 16.00 -30.11
C GLU A 124 1.87 15.94 -29.70
N ASP A 125 2.09 15.62 -28.41
CA ASP A 125 3.38 15.38 -27.81
C ASP A 125 3.25 14.31 -26.72
N GLN A 126 3.95 13.19 -26.87
CA GLN A 126 3.94 12.10 -25.87
C GLN A 126 4.55 12.52 -24.52
N ASN A 127 5.37 13.57 -24.50
CA ASN A 127 5.98 14.06 -23.27
C ASN A 127 4.97 14.79 -22.39
N LYS A 128 3.94 15.45 -22.97
CA LYS A 128 2.91 16.16 -22.22
C LYS A 128 2.20 15.26 -21.18
N LEU A 129 1.81 14.05 -21.58
CA LEU A 129 1.22 13.08 -20.64
C LEU A 129 2.17 12.74 -19.49
N THR A 130 3.45 12.54 -19.81
CA THR A 130 4.46 12.23 -18.80
C THR A 130 4.66 13.38 -17.81
N GLU A 131 4.62 14.61 -18.30
CA GLU A 131 4.69 15.83 -17.47
C GLU A 131 3.42 16.01 -16.64
N ALA A 132 2.24 15.82 -17.25
CA ALA A 132 0.96 15.87 -16.52
C ALA A 132 0.94 14.88 -15.35
N VAL A 133 1.41 13.65 -15.57
CA VAL A 133 1.53 12.65 -14.49
C VAL A 133 2.49 13.09 -13.40
N LYS A 134 3.65 13.65 -13.76
CA LYS A 134 4.61 14.16 -12.77
C LYS A 134 4.05 15.32 -11.93
N ASN A 135 3.16 16.12 -12.52
CA ASN A 135 2.56 17.28 -11.89
C ASN A 135 1.38 16.94 -10.96
N LEU A 136 0.91 15.70 -10.97
CA LEU A 136 -0.10 15.26 -9.99
C LEU A 136 0.40 15.46 -8.56
N LYS A 137 -0.46 15.91 -7.66
CA LYS A 137 -0.11 16.16 -6.25
C LYS A 137 0.38 14.90 -5.55
N CYS A 138 -0.24 13.76 -5.85
CA CYS A 138 0.15 12.45 -5.32
C CYS A 138 1.55 12.01 -5.77
N MET A 139 2.08 12.58 -6.87
CA MET A 139 3.43 12.29 -7.38
C MET A 139 4.52 13.19 -6.79
N GLN A 140 4.15 14.23 -6.05
CA GLN A 140 5.10 15.11 -5.37
C GLN A 140 5.69 14.42 -4.15
N LYS A 141 7.02 14.48 -4.02
CA LYS A 141 7.75 13.78 -2.92
C LYS A 141 7.29 14.21 -1.53
N ASP A 142 6.95 15.50 -1.38
CA ASP A 142 6.52 16.07 -0.10
C ASP A 142 5.14 15.57 0.35
N ASN A 143 4.36 15.03 -0.57
CA ASN A 143 3.04 14.44 -0.31
C ASN A 143 3.09 12.92 -0.17
N MET A 144 4.29 12.32 -0.27
CA MET A 144 4.46 10.87 -0.18
C MET A 144 4.96 10.46 1.20
N GLU A 145 4.20 9.63 1.88
CA GLU A 145 4.64 8.91 3.06
C GLU A 145 5.26 7.57 2.66
N LYS A 146 6.44 7.26 3.22
CA LYS A 146 7.07 5.96 2.98
C LYS A 146 6.30 4.86 3.72
N PRO A 147 6.13 3.68 3.10
CA PRO A 147 5.65 2.52 3.84
C PRO A 147 6.66 2.19 4.95
N ALA A 148 6.17 1.70 6.07
CA ALA A 148 6.98 1.20 7.16
C ALA A 148 6.53 -0.21 7.52
N ASP A 149 7.50 -1.09 7.74
CA ASP A 149 7.26 -2.47 8.14
C ASP A 149 6.70 -2.55 9.56
N ALA A 150 5.92 -3.59 9.81
CA ALA A 150 5.54 -3.95 11.16
C ALA A 150 6.80 -4.29 11.97
N CYS A 151 6.83 -3.90 13.22
CA CYS A 151 7.96 -4.13 14.10
C CYS A 151 7.52 -4.42 15.54
N ILE A 152 8.40 -5.07 16.31
CA ILE A 152 8.18 -5.30 17.73
C ILE A 152 8.61 -4.05 18.50
N LYS A 153 7.74 -3.61 19.40
CA LYS A 153 7.98 -2.45 20.26
C LYS A 153 7.83 -2.83 21.73
N ASP A 154 8.72 -2.32 22.55
CA ASP A 154 8.60 -2.40 24.02
C ASP A 154 7.69 -1.25 24.50
N ASN A 155 6.58 -1.57 25.16
CA ASN A 155 5.68 -0.58 25.77
C ASN A 155 5.96 -0.34 27.26
N GLY A 156 7.02 -0.99 27.81
CA GLY A 156 7.41 -0.95 29.21
C GLY A 156 6.89 -2.14 30.04
N GLU A 157 5.79 -2.74 29.66
CA GLU A 157 5.22 -3.91 30.34
C GLU A 157 5.37 -5.19 29.50
N THR A 158 5.16 -5.09 28.21
CA THR A 158 5.24 -6.20 27.25
C THR A 158 5.85 -5.75 25.94
N TYR A 159 6.19 -6.71 25.10
CA TYR A 159 6.48 -6.47 23.69
C TYR A 159 5.20 -6.60 22.89
N GLU A 160 4.95 -5.62 22.03
CA GLU A 160 3.77 -5.59 21.17
C GLU A 160 4.19 -5.38 19.70
N ILE A 161 3.42 -5.98 18.79
CA ILE A 161 3.62 -5.74 17.37
C ILE A 161 2.98 -4.41 17.01
N GLN A 162 3.80 -3.43 16.66
CA GLN A 162 3.33 -2.21 16.02
C GLN A 162 2.99 -2.52 14.56
N PRO A 163 1.75 -2.31 14.12
CA PRO A 163 1.34 -2.57 12.75
C PRO A 163 2.15 -1.77 11.73
N GLU A 164 2.25 -2.34 10.55
CA GLU A 164 2.80 -1.68 9.37
C GLU A 164 2.04 -0.40 9.00
N LYS A 165 2.74 0.50 8.30
CA LYS A 165 2.13 1.65 7.66
C LYS A 165 2.22 1.48 6.15
N GLU A 166 1.08 1.44 5.51
CA GLU A 166 0.99 1.28 4.04
C GLU A 166 1.64 2.44 3.27
N GLY A 167 1.69 3.64 3.87
CA GLY A 167 2.24 4.82 3.23
C GLY A 167 1.49 5.24 1.97
N THR A 168 2.01 6.23 1.27
CA THR A 168 1.43 6.76 0.01
C THR A 168 2.47 6.88 -1.10
N THR A 169 3.66 6.29 -0.91
CA THR A 169 4.72 6.33 -1.92
C THR A 169 4.34 5.52 -3.15
N LEU A 170 4.34 6.18 -4.32
CA LEU A 170 4.01 5.61 -5.62
C LEU A 170 5.25 5.12 -6.37
N ASP A 171 5.09 4.07 -7.17
CA ASP A 171 6.04 3.66 -8.19
C ASP A 171 5.80 4.49 -9.45
N THR A 172 6.66 5.44 -9.72
CA THR A 172 6.54 6.39 -10.83
C THR A 172 6.38 5.71 -12.18
N LYS A 173 7.12 4.62 -12.43
CA LYS A 173 7.06 3.90 -13.71
C LYS A 173 5.71 3.19 -13.86
N LYS A 174 5.22 2.54 -12.81
CA LYS A 174 3.91 1.89 -12.83
C LYS A 174 2.79 2.89 -13.05
N VAL A 175 2.79 4.01 -12.31
CA VAL A 175 1.78 5.07 -12.48
C VAL A 175 1.74 5.59 -13.90
N GLN A 176 2.90 5.90 -14.50
CA GLN A 176 2.98 6.37 -15.88
C GLN A 176 2.38 5.34 -16.87
N ASN A 177 2.71 4.07 -16.71
CA ASN A 177 2.20 3.00 -17.58
C ASN A 177 0.69 2.81 -17.42
N VAL A 178 0.19 2.81 -16.19
CA VAL A 178 -1.23 2.65 -15.87
C VAL A 178 -2.05 3.81 -16.41
N ILE A 179 -1.61 5.05 -16.20
CA ILE A 179 -2.31 6.24 -16.72
C ILE A 179 -2.26 6.26 -18.24
N ARG A 180 -1.11 5.93 -18.86
CA ARG A 180 -1.02 5.83 -20.31
C ARG A 180 -1.98 4.80 -20.88
N ALA A 181 -2.07 3.63 -20.26
CA ALA A 181 -3.01 2.59 -20.69
C ALA A 181 -4.46 3.04 -20.53
N ALA A 182 -4.82 3.69 -19.42
CA ALA A 182 -6.17 4.21 -19.18
C ALA A 182 -6.57 5.30 -20.22
N VAL A 183 -5.66 6.24 -20.49
CA VAL A 183 -5.88 7.27 -21.52
C VAL A 183 -6.04 6.64 -22.91
N SER A 184 -5.21 5.66 -23.25
CA SER A 184 -5.29 4.96 -24.55
C SER A 184 -6.57 4.13 -24.68
N ALA A 185 -7.10 3.61 -23.59
CA ALA A 185 -8.39 2.90 -23.56
C ALA A 185 -9.60 3.83 -23.55
N GLY A 186 -9.40 5.14 -23.33
CA GLY A 186 -10.50 6.11 -23.16
C GLY A 186 -11.25 5.97 -21.83
N ASP A 187 -10.60 5.39 -20.82
CA ASP A 187 -11.18 5.23 -19.49
C ASP A 187 -11.46 6.60 -18.87
N LYS A 188 -12.57 6.74 -18.16
CA LYS A 188 -12.91 7.98 -17.43
C LYS A 188 -12.33 8.04 -16.04
N THR A 189 -12.01 6.88 -15.48
CA THR A 189 -11.48 6.75 -14.11
C THR A 189 -10.42 5.66 -14.04
N VAL A 190 -9.41 5.88 -13.25
CA VAL A 190 -8.38 4.87 -12.94
C VAL A 190 -8.02 4.93 -11.45
N SER A 191 -7.98 3.78 -10.79
CA SER A 191 -7.60 3.69 -9.38
C SER A 191 -6.16 3.19 -9.27
N LEU A 192 -5.27 4.00 -8.69
CA LEU A 192 -3.88 3.64 -8.46
C LEU A 192 -3.73 2.52 -7.43
N GLU A 193 -4.66 2.44 -6.46
CA GLU A 193 -4.71 1.36 -5.47
C GLU A 193 -5.00 0.01 -6.12
N LYS A 194 -6.10 -0.07 -6.90
CA LYS A 194 -6.50 -1.31 -7.60
C LYS A 194 -5.45 -1.78 -8.61
N LYS A 195 -4.66 -0.86 -9.13
CA LYS A 195 -3.55 -1.16 -10.08
C LYS A 195 -2.23 -1.44 -9.39
N ASN A 196 -2.21 -1.52 -8.04
CA ASN A 196 -1.01 -1.80 -7.25
C ASN A 196 0.16 -0.85 -7.55
N CYS A 197 -0.13 0.44 -7.69
CA CYS A 197 0.88 1.47 -7.99
C CYS A 197 1.66 1.93 -6.76
N TYR A 198 1.18 1.63 -5.55
CA TYR A 198 1.84 1.99 -4.30
C TYR A 198 2.94 1.00 -3.93
N LYS A 199 4.01 1.51 -3.32
CA LYS A 199 5.00 0.68 -2.64
C LYS A 199 4.34 0.12 -1.38
N LYS A 200 4.65 -1.13 -1.07
CA LYS A 200 4.09 -1.84 0.08
C LYS A 200 5.16 -2.09 1.13
N PRO A 201 4.78 -2.21 2.40
CA PRO A 201 5.66 -2.77 3.42
C PRO A 201 6.13 -4.17 3.05
N SER A 202 7.29 -4.56 3.56
CA SER A 202 7.84 -5.91 3.37
C SER A 202 7.35 -6.87 4.44
N ILE A 203 7.11 -6.37 5.67
CA ILE A 203 6.68 -7.14 6.83
C ILE A 203 5.35 -6.57 7.32
N TYR A 204 4.38 -7.45 7.50
CA TYR A 204 3.04 -7.13 8.00
C TYR A 204 2.86 -7.65 9.43
N LYS A 205 1.91 -7.10 10.18
CA LYS A 205 1.61 -7.49 11.57
C LYS A 205 1.23 -8.96 11.75
N ASP A 206 0.79 -9.61 10.68
CA ASP A 206 0.40 -11.02 10.67
C ASP A 206 1.51 -11.96 10.23
N ASP A 207 2.73 -11.43 9.99
CA ASP A 207 3.93 -12.22 9.71
C ASP A 207 4.21 -13.21 10.86
N GLU A 208 4.38 -14.48 10.51
CA GLU A 208 4.55 -15.57 11.47
C GLU A 208 5.88 -15.48 12.23
N ALA A 209 6.95 -15.04 11.57
CA ALA A 209 8.25 -14.89 12.19
C ALA A 209 8.23 -13.74 13.21
N LEU A 210 7.59 -12.61 12.84
CA LEU A 210 7.43 -11.48 13.74
C LEU A 210 6.60 -11.83 14.99
N LYS A 211 5.52 -12.61 14.82
CA LYS A 211 4.71 -13.09 15.95
C LYS A 211 5.49 -14.02 16.85
N LYS A 212 6.19 -15.00 16.26
CA LYS A 212 7.05 -15.93 17.00
C LYS A 212 8.10 -15.16 17.84
N ASP A 213 8.75 -14.20 17.25
CA ASP A 213 9.73 -13.35 17.91
C ASP A 213 9.11 -12.59 19.10
N CYS A 214 7.96 -11.96 18.88
CA CYS A 214 7.24 -11.24 19.94
C CYS A 214 6.83 -12.14 21.10
N ASP A 215 6.30 -13.32 20.79
CA ASP A 215 5.90 -14.31 21.79
C ASP A 215 7.11 -14.85 22.58
N GLN A 216 8.24 -15.12 21.91
CA GLN A 216 9.47 -15.54 22.57
C GLN A 216 10.01 -14.45 23.50
N MET A 217 10.10 -13.21 23.04
CA MET A 217 10.55 -12.08 23.85
C MET A 217 9.66 -11.89 25.08
N ASN A 218 8.34 -11.95 24.91
CA ASN A 218 7.39 -11.84 26.01
C ASN A 218 7.53 -13.01 27.00
N LYS A 219 7.67 -14.25 26.50
CA LYS A 219 7.88 -15.43 27.34
C LYS A 219 9.13 -15.29 28.20
N LEU A 220 10.27 -14.94 27.60
CA LEU A 220 11.55 -14.79 28.32
C LEU A 220 11.46 -13.68 29.36
N THR A 221 10.85 -12.56 29.03
CA THR A 221 10.76 -11.40 29.92
C THR A 221 9.61 -11.47 30.92
N SER A 222 8.73 -12.47 30.84
CA SER A 222 7.68 -12.71 31.83
C SER A 222 8.22 -13.33 33.12
N CYS A 223 9.48 -13.79 33.09
CA CYS A 223 10.13 -14.38 34.26
C CYS A 223 10.32 -13.33 35.38
N VAL A 224 9.83 -13.65 36.58
CA VAL A 224 10.04 -12.84 37.78
C VAL A 224 10.49 -13.76 38.88
N ILE A 225 11.72 -13.58 39.36
CA ILE A 225 12.32 -14.36 40.42
C ILE A 225 12.62 -13.44 41.59
N THR A 226 12.06 -13.76 42.75
CA THR A 226 12.42 -13.08 44.00
C THR A 226 13.39 -13.93 44.78
N TYR A 227 14.60 -13.43 44.99
CA TYR A 227 15.57 -14.01 45.89
C TYR A 227 15.31 -13.53 47.31
N ASP A 228 15.01 -14.46 48.19
CA ASP A 228 14.77 -14.17 49.62
C ASP A 228 15.95 -14.68 50.45
N PHE A 229 16.66 -13.75 51.10
CA PHE A 229 17.82 -14.01 51.96
C PHE A 229 17.48 -13.84 53.44
N SER A 230 16.19 -13.93 53.79
CA SER A 230 15.61 -13.80 55.15
C SER A 230 15.55 -12.37 55.67
N ASP A 231 16.66 -11.64 55.71
CA ASP A 231 16.74 -10.24 56.16
C ASP A 231 16.69 -9.20 55.04
N ARG A 232 16.76 -9.66 53.79
CA ARG A 232 16.76 -8.83 52.57
C ARG A 232 16.34 -9.67 51.37
N SER A 233 15.86 -8.98 50.35
CA SER A 233 15.45 -9.63 49.12
C SER A 233 15.93 -8.85 47.91
N GLU A 234 16.06 -9.55 46.77
CA GLU A 234 16.30 -8.93 45.47
C GLU A 234 15.40 -9.58 44.43
N GLN A 235 14.87 -8.78 43.53
CA GLN A 235 13.96 -9.25 42.47
C GLN A 235 14.64 -9.10 41.11
N LEU A 236 14.68 -10.21 40.41
CA LEU A 236 14.96 -10.21 38.95
C LEU A 236 13.64 -10.11 38.20
N ASP A 237 13.53 -9.13 37.38
CA ASP A 237 12.33 -8.86 36.58
C ASP A 237 12.64 -8.55 35.11
N ARG A 238 11.59 -8.24 34.37
CA ARG A 238 11.64 -7.83 32.99
C ARG A 238 12.68 -6.75 32.69
N ASN A 239 12.82 -5.74 33.55
CA ASN A 239 13.70 -4.60 33.31
C ASN A 239 15.16 -5.02 33.18
N THR A 240 15.55 -6.08 33.88
CA THR A 240 16.87 -6.65 33.79
C THR A 240 17.00 -7.66 32.66
N ILE A 241 16.01 -8.56 32.52
CA ILE A 241 16.05 -9.65 31.52
C ILE A 241 16.00 -9.14 30.08
N LYS A 242 15.28 -8.06 29.81
CA LYS A 242 15.17 -7.49 28.44
C LYS A 242 16.51 -7.14 27.82
N ASP A 243 17.48 -6.70 28.66
CA ASP A 243 18.81 -6.30 28.20
C ASP A 243 19.72 -7.51 27.91
N TRP A 244 19.27 -8.70 28.30
CA TRP A 244 19.98 -9.96 28.07
C TRP A 244 19.53 -10.71 26.85
N LEU A 245 18.48 -10.23 26.16
CA LEU A 245 17.93 -10.90 24.99
C LEU A 245 18.95 -10.88 23.85
N VAL A 246 19.22 -12.05 23.31
CA VAL A 246 20.07 -12.25 22.12
C VAL A 246 19.42 -13.26 21.18
N ARG A 247 19.89 -13.32 19.93
CA ARG A 247 19.50 -14.39 19.01
C ARG A 247 20.52 -15.50 19.01
N ASP A 248 20.03 -16.74 19.02
CA ASP A 248 20.86 -17.92 18.85
C ASP A 248 21.23 -18.16 17.37
N ALA A 249 21.96 -19.25 17.10
CA ALA A 249 22.35 -19.63 15.74
C ALA A 249 21.18 -19.98 14.81
N ASN A 250 20.01 -20.32 15.37
CA ASN A 250 18.79 -20.61 14.63
C ASN A 250 17.96 -19.36 14.38
N GLY A 251 18.33 -18.23 14.96
CA GLY A 251 17.64 -16.96 14.91
C GLY A 251 16.54 -16.79 15.98
N ASP A 252 16.39 -17.74 16.90
CA ASP A 252 15.43 -17.67 18.00
C ASP A 252 15.94 -16.78 19.14
N TYR A 253 15.05 -16.07 19.82
CA TYR A 253 15.41 -15.28 20.99
C TYR A 253 15.68 -16.17 22.19
N ILE A 254 16.85 -15.96 22.79
CA ILE A 254 17.30 -16.56 24.06
C ILE A 254 17.88 -15.47 24.95
N VAL A 255 18.20 -15.80 26.17
CA VAL A 255 18.98 -14.90 27.06
C VAL A 255 20.46 -15.22 26.97
N ASN A 256 21.30 -14.20 27.07
CA ASN A 256 22.75 -14.37 27.13
C ASN A 256 23.15 -14.99 28.46
N LYS A 257 23.70 -16.22 28.42
CA LYS A 257 24.09 -16.98 29.62
C LYS A 257 25.21 -16.29 30.44
N ASP A 258 26.10 -15.55 29.78
CA ASP A 258 27.15 -14.81 30.45
C ASP A 258 26.59 -13.65 31.28
N GLN A 259 25.53 -13.01 30.83
CA GLN A 259 24.81 -11.96 31.58
C GLN A 259 24.10 -12.56 32.80
N VAL A 260 23.50 -13.74 32.65
CA VAL A 260 22.90 -14.49 33.77
C VAL A 260 23.95 -14.83 34.79
N ALA A 261 25.13 -15.34 34.37
CA ALA A 261 26.25 -15.64 35.25
C ALA A 261 26.78 -14.39 35.98
N ALA A 262 26.90 -13.28 35.25
CA ALA A 262 27.31 -12.00 35.83
C ALA A 262 26.33 -11.50 36.90
N TYR A 263 25.03 -11.66 36.65
CA TYR A 263 24.01 -11.32 37.65
C TYR A 263 24.10 -12.20 38.91
N VAL A 264 24.20 -13.53 38.76
CA VAL A 264 24.37 -14.46 39.88
C VAL A 264 25.64 -14.13 40.67
N ASN A 265 26.73 -13.82 39.97
CA ASN A 265 27.98 -13.40 40.64
C ASN A 265 27.76 -12.11 41.46
N SER A 266 26.98 -11.13 40.91
CA SER A 266 26.65 -9.91 41.64
C SER A 266 25.81 -10.18 42.90
N LEU A 267 24.91 -11.18 42.84
CA LEU A 267 24.18 -11.63 44.05
C LEU A 267 25.14 -12.18 45.13
N GLY A 268 26.11 -13.02 44.73
CA GLY A 268 27.13 -13.52 45.63
C GLY A 268 27.89 -12.38 46.31
N TYR A 269 28.38 -11.40 45.57
CA TYR A 269 29.06 -10.23 46.14
C TYR A 269 28.21 -9.44 47.14
N LYS A 270 26.91 -9.32 46.88
CA LYS A 270 26.02 -8.55 47.75
C LYS A 270 25.56 -9.30 49.00
N TYR A 271 25.35 -10.62 48.86
CA TYR A 271 24.58 -11.37 49.83
C TYR A 271 25.30 -12.51 50.52
N ASP A 272 26.40 -13.05 49.96
CA ASP A 272 27.17 -14.11 50.59
C ASP A 272 27.70 -13.66 51.96
N THR A 273 27.55 -14.54 52.91
CA THR A 273 27.96 -14.28 54.28
C THR A 273 29.09 -15.20 54.77
N PHE A 274 29.50 -16.17 53.93
CA PHE A 274 30.59 -17.07 54.24
C PHE A 274 31.91 -16.31 54.44
N GLY A 275 32.60 -16.56 55.54
CA GLY A 275 33.86 -15.92 55.85
C GLY A 275 33.81 -14.42 56.19
N CYS A 276 32.58 -13.79 56.23
CA CYS A 276 32.43 -12.38 56.54
C CYS A 276 32.78 -12.07 58.01
N THR A 277 33.35 -10.89 58.22
CA THR A 277 33.63 -10.36 59.58
C THR A 277 32.30 -10.06 60.29
N ARG A 278 32.14 -10.57 61.53
CA ARG A 278 30.91 -10.34 62.30
C ARG A 278 31.25 -9.80 63.68
N THR A 279 30.49 -8.89 64.18
CA THR A 279 30.58 -8.34 65.53
C THR A 279 29.32 -8.76 66.29
N PHE A 280 29.52 -9.36 67.46
CA PHE A 280 28.39 -9.73 68.30
C PHE A 280 28.71 -9.26 69.76
N THR A 281 27.64 -9.03 70.49
CA THR A 281 27.70 -8.66 71.89
C THR A 281 27.65 -9.92 72.72
N THR A 282 28.70 -10.19 73.52
CA THR A 282 28.77 -11.31 74.46
C THR A 282 27.84 -11.07 75.66
N TYR A 283 27.49 -12.14 76.39
CA TYR A 283 26.57 -12.07 77.52
C TYR A 283 26.97 -11.02 78.59
N ASP A 284 28.27 -10.76 78.75
CA ASP A 284 28.84 -9.75 79.66
C ASP A 284 28.83 -8.32 79.02
N GLY A 285 28.16 -8.09 77.88
CA GLY A 285 28.06 -6.79 77.27
C GLY A 285 29.23 -6.35 76.41
N ARG A 286 30.29 -7.17 76.28
CA ARG A 286 31.47 -6.83 75.47
C ARG A 286 31.27 -7.14 74.04
N GLN A 287 31.67 -6.24 73.13
CA GLN A 287 31.68 -6.51 71.70
C GLN A 287 32.89 -7.31 71.28
N LYS A 288 32.68 -8.44 70.61
CA LYS A 288 33.73 -9.24 69.99
C LYS A 288 33.56 -9.30 68.51
N THR A 289 34.62 -9.07 67.77
CA THR A 289 34.64 -9.19 66.29
C THR A 289 35.38 -10.50 65.94
N ILE A 290 34.70 -11.35 65.18
CA ILE A 290 35.21 -12.55 64.54
C ILE A 290 35.49 -12.28 63.13
N LYS A 291 36.69 -12.53 62.63
CA LYS A 291 37.11 -12.34 61.25
C LYS A 291 37.36 -13.71 60.62
N GLY A 292 36.75 -13.92 59.40
CA GLY A 292 36.92 -15.18 58.70
C GLY A 292 36.20 -16.36 59.37
N GLY A 293 36.61 -17.59 59.07
CA GLY A 293 36.03 -18.82 59.53
C GLY A 293 35.02 -19.44 58.60
N ASP A 294 34.53 -20.61 58.99
CA ASP A 294 33.65 -21.45 58.13
C ASP A 294 32.14 -21.17 58.33
N TYR A 295 31.82 -20.07 59.01
CA TYR A 295 30.46 -19.72 59.33
C TYR A 295 29.88 -18.79 58.26
N GLY A 296 28.69 -19.11 57.83
CA GLY A 296 27.94 -18.36 56.84
C GLY A 296 27.47 -19.25 55.66
N TRP A 297 26.97 -18.65 54.68
CA TRP A 297 26.53 -19.31 53.47
C TRP A 297 27.03 -18.54 52.22
N ALA A 298 27.15 -19.24 51.11
CA ALA A 298 27.49 -18.67 49.81
C ALA A 298 26.63 -19.30 48.73
N ILE A 299 26.36 -18.54 47.71
CA ILE A 299 25.60 -19.02 46.53
C ILE A 299 26.51 -19.96 45.74
N ASP A 300 26.04 -21.18 45.43
CA ASP A 300 26.63 -21.97 44.35
C ASP A 300 26.35 -21.31 43.03
N GLN A 301 27.27 -20.46 42.59
CA GLN A 301 27.10 -19.63 41.39
C GLN A 301 26.91 -20.47 40.12
N THR A 302 27.52 -21.65 40.04
CA THR A 302 27.41 -22.53 38.87
C THR A 302 26.02 -23.16 38.80
N ALA A 303 25.56 -23.76 39.89
CA ALA A 303 24.25 -24.38 39.96
C ALA A 303 23.11 -23.35 39.81
N GLU A 304 23.28 -22.17 40.44
CA GLU A 304 22.29 -21.09 40.34
C GLU A 304 22.21 -20.48 38.95
N THR A 305 23.35 -20.29 38.27
CA THR A 305 23.38 -19.81 36.89
C THR A 305 22.58 -20.73 35.93
N GLU A 306 22.83 -22.06 36.04
CA GLU A 306 22.13 -23.05 35.24
C GLU A 306 20.63 -23.05 35.54
N TRP A 307 20.27 -23.02 36.81
CA TRP A 307 18.86 -23.00 37.21
C TRP A 307 18.17 -21.72 36.75
N LEU A 308 18.76 -20.55 36.99
CA LEU A 308 18.19 -19.27 36.59
C LEU A 308 18.03 -19.16 35.08
N TYR A 309 19.04 -19.59 34.31
CA TYR A 309 18.99 -19.64 32.87
C TYR A 309 17.79 -20.46 32.38
N ASN A 310 17.60 -21.67 32.92
CA ASN A 310 16.51 -22.54 32.58
C ASN A 310 15.13 -21.97 33.02
N ALA A 311 15.08 -21.33 34.19
CA ALA A 311 13.87 -20.68 34.69
C ALA A 311 13.42 -19.53 33.79
N ILE A 312 14.36 -18.73 33.27
CA ILE A 312 14.05 -17.66 32.31
C ILE A 312 13.56 -18.25 30.99
N LEU A 313 14.22 -19.29 30.46
CA LEU A 313 13.78 -19.97 29.24
C LEU A 313 12.37 -20.56 29.36
N ALA A 314 12.00 -21.02 30.54
CA ALA A 314 10.67 -21.53 30.84
C ALA A 314 9.61 -20.41 31.02
N GLY A 315 10.04 -19.17 31.29
CA GLY A 315 9.15 -18.06 31.67
C GLY A 315 8.58 -18.25 33.10
N THR A 316 9.39 -18.78 34.01
CA THR A 316 8.93 -19.10 35.35
C THR A 316 8.70 -17.83 36.18
N THR A 317 7.52 -17.72 36.79
CA THR A 317 7.23 -16.70 37.80
C THR A 317 7.15 -17.37 39.17
N GLY A 318 7.91 -16.88 40.16
CA GLY A 318 7.85 -17.46 41.50
C GLY A 318 8.85 -16.83 42.48
N VAL A 319 8.71 -17.19 43.75
CA VAL A 319 9.68 -16.86 44.80
C VAL A 319 10.69 -18.03 44.89
N SER A 320 11.94 -17.72 44.60
CA SER A 320 13.03 -18.67 44.91
C SER A 320 13.47 -18.49 46.35
N THR A 321 12.88 -19.27 47.24
CA THR A 321 13.41 -19.48 48.58
C THR A 321 14.51 -20.53 48.52
N ARG A 322 15.61 -20.27 47.83
CA ARG A 322 16.78 -21.12 47.92
C ARG A 322 17.60 -20.70 49.12
N SER A 323 17.28 -21.27 50.26
CA SER A 323 18.21 -21.37 51.34
C SER A 323 19.40 -22.19 50.84
N CYS A 324 20.57 -21.54 50.72
CA CYS A 324 21.80 -22.31 50.51
C CYS A 324 21.90 -23.40 51.57
N PRO A 325 22.24 -24.65 51.20
CA PRO A 325 22.49 -25.66 52.19
C PRO A 325 23.58 -25.15 53.09
N SER A 326 23.31 -25.07 54.39
CA SER A 326 24.35 -24.92 55.42
C SER A 326 25.35 -26.06 55.23
N LEU A 327 26.60 -25.72 54.92
CA LEU A 327 27.70 -26.64 54.97
C LEU A 327 27.83 -27.23 56.35
#